data_22549b08f80f97708a2459a316898781
#
_entry.id   22549b08f80f97708a2459a316898781
#
_cell.length_a   1.000
_cell.length_b   1.000
_cell.length_c   1.000
_cell.angle_alpha   90.00
_cell.angle_beta   90.00
_cell.angle_gamma   90.00
#
_symmetry.space_group_name_H-M   'P 1'
#
loop_
_entity.id
_entity.type
_entity.pdbx_description
1 polymer ?
#
loop_
_entity_poly.entity_id
_entity_poly.type
_entity_poly.pdbx_seq_one_letter_code
_entity_poly.pdbx_strand_id
1 'polypeptide(L)'
;MKKRPIVLCILDGYGLTSRVEGNAVKLANTPNLDDLMSIYPTTVINASGEPVGLPDGQMGNSEVGHMNIGAGRVVYQSLTLINKAVKEGTFVKNEKFLSAIDHVKENNSKLHIWGLLSNGGVHSSNEHIYALLRLAKEQGLEKVYVHAFLDGRDVAPDSGVDFIKDLSAQMDKIGVGEIASISGRYYAMDRDKRFDRVALAYDVMTQKKGETFTVPVQYIRDSYANKVYDEFVIPGSNRNTDGTIEDNDAIIFANFRPDRAIQMATIMTNPDFYSDKGYVPEVRRNNIQFVCMMKYADSVKGDIAFSAMKLDNTFGDYISAKGLKQLRIAETEKYAHVTFFFDGGIDKEIEGAKRDLINSPKVATYDLQPEMSAYEVKDKLIEELDKDEFDVVIVNFANCDMVGHTGIIPAAIKAVSVVDECVGEVYEKVSSLGGTMLITADHGNAERLLDEEGNPFTAHTTNVVPLILTNTHLALKDGGKLGDLAPTMLDLLGLPIPNEMDGESLILNNETCLV
;
A
#
# COMPACT_ATOMS: atom_id res chain seq x y z
N MET A 1 3.03 -11.26 -40.83
CA MET A 1 2.17 -10.05 -40.83
C MET A 1 2.88 -8.98 -40.03
N LYS A 2 2.77 -7.72 -40.40
CA LYS A 2 3.28 -6.62 -39.55
C LYS A 2 2.55 -6.62 -38.21
N LYS A 3 3.31 -6.43 -37.11
CA LYS A 3 2.74 -6.28 -35.79
C LYS A 3 1.93 -4.97 -35.70
N ARG A 4 0.82 -5.02 -34.98
CA ARG A 4 0.03 -3.84 -34.62
C ARG A 4 0.12 -3.67 -33.12
N PRO A 5 1.15 -2.97 -32.64
CA PRO A 5 1.45 -2.95 -31.21
C PRO A 5 0.34 -2.25 -30.41
N ILE A 6 0.07 -2.77 -29.22
CA ILE A 6 -0.66 -2.04 -28.19
C ILE A 6 0.35 -1.37 -27.28
N VAL A 7 0.24 -0.04 -27.14
CA VAL A 7 1.16 0.76 -26.33
C VAL A 7 0.42 1.33 -25.14
N LEU A 8 0.81 0.96 -23.93
CA LEU A 8 0.42 1.65 -22.70
C LEU A 8 1.44 2.75 -22.42
N CYS A 9 1.03 4.00 -22.56
CA CYS A 9 1.83 5.18 -22.30
C CYS A 9 1.40 5.79 -20.97
N ILE A 10 2.26 5.71 -19.97
CA ILE A 10 2.02 6.21 -18.61
C ILE A 10 2.72 7.56 -18.46
N LEU A 11 1.94 8.61 -18.24
CA LEU A 11 2.41 9.96 -17.95
C LEU A 11 2.46 10.12 -16.42
N ASP A 12 3.56 9.68 -15.83
CA ASP A 12 3.71 9.58 -14.37
C ASP A 12 3.40 10.93 -13.68
N GLY A 13 2.45 10.92 -12.74
CA GLY A 13 2.05 12.13 -12.03
C GLY A 13 1.14 13.10 -12.79
N TYR A 14 0.54 12.71 -13.92
CA TYR A 14 -0.36 13.54 -14.73
C TYR A 14 -1.81 13.40 -14.26
N GLY A 15 -2.20 14.11 -13.21
CA GLY A 15 -3.56 14.14 -12.70
C GLY A 15 -4.45 15.17 -13.40
N LEU A 16 -5.76 15.10 -13.16
CA LEU A 16 -6.75 16.02 -13.70
C LEU A 16 -7.55 16.71 -12.60
N THR A 17 -7.64 18.05 -12.66
CA THR A 17 -8.51 18.84 -11.79
C THR A 17 -9.08 20.06 -12.53
N SER A 18 -10.20 20.59 -12.03
CA SER A 18 -10.78 21.83 -12.57
C SER A 18 -9.99 23.08 -12.18
N ARG A 19 -9.19 23.04 -11.10
CA ARG A 19 -8.36 24.15 -10.63
C ARG A 19 -7.34 24.54 -11.70
N VAL A 20 -7.10 25.83 -11.89
CA VAL A 20 -6.10 26.36 -12.85
C VAL A 20 -4.85 26.85 -12.13
N GLU A 21 -5.01 27.48 -10.96
CA GLU A 21 -3.92 28.02 -10.18
C GLU A 21 -3.02 26.89 -9.65
N GLY A 22 -1.71 27.00 -9.92
CA GLY A 22 -0.75 25.94 -9.56
C GLY A 22 -0.89 24.63 -10.32
N ASN A 23 -1.63 24.62 -11.43
CA ASN A 23 -1.88 23.44 -12.26
C ASN A 23 -1.01 23.46 -13.51
N ALA A 24 0.14 22.79 -13.47
CA ALA A 24 1.06 22.74 -14.60
C ALA A 24 0.45 22.03 -15.82
N VAL A 25 -0.43 21.05 -15.61
CA VAL A 25 -1.13 20.32 -16.68
C VAL A 25 -2.02 21.26 -17.51
N LYS A 26 -2.75 22.17 -16.85
CA LYS A 26 -3.61 23.16 -17.54
C LYS A 26 -2.86 24.37 -18.08
N LEU A 27 -1.72 24.70 -17.49
CA LEU A 27 -0.93 25.89 -17.86
C LEU A 27 0.07 25.60 -18.97
N ALA A 28 0.39 24.34 -19.21
CA ALA A 28 1.30 23.91 -20.27
C ALA A 28 0.63 24.02 -21.65
N ASN A 29 1.46 24.16 -22.68
CA ASN A 29 1.02 24.01 -24.06
C ASN A 29 1.08 22.53 -24.43
N THR A 30 -0.08 21.93 -24.68
CA THR A 30 -0.25 20.47 -24.88
C THR A 30 -1.08 20.16 -26.13
N PRO A 31 -0.68 20.67 -27.33
CA PRO A 31 -1.49 20.53 -28.53
C PRO A 31 -1.74 19.06 -28.92
N ASN A 32 -0.77 18.16 -28.69
CA ASN A 32 -0.93 16.76 -29.07
C ASN A 32 -1.94 16.04 -28.16
N LEU A 33 -1.83 16.20 -26.84
CA LEU A 33 -2.78 15.60 -25.90
C LEU A 33 -4.18 16.22 -26.06
N ASP A 34 -4.29 17.53 -26.30
CA ASP A 34 -5.56 18.21 -26.54
C ASP A 34 -6.25 17.66 -27.80
N ASP A 35 -5.52 17.50 -28.90
CA ASP A 35 -6.02 16.89 -30.13
C ASP A 35 -6.43 15.42 -29.90
N LEU A 36 -5.61 14.63 -29.24
CA LEU A 36 -5.93 13.23 -28.95
C LEU A 36 -7.19 13.10 -28.09
N MET A 37 -7.33 13.92 -27.04
CA MET A 37 -8.54 13.94 -26.20
C MET A 37 -9.78 14.39 -26.97
N SER A 38 -9.63 15.24 -27.97
CA SER A 38 -10.76 15.73 -28.80
C SER A 38 -11.23 14.72 -29.84
N ILE A 39 -10.34 13.90 -30.37
CA ILE A 39 -10.58 12.97 -31.47
C ILE A 39 -10.98 11.57 -30.98
N TYR A 40 -10.37 11.12 -29.87
CA TYR A 40 -10.46 9.74 -29.41
C TYR A 40 -11.33 9.58 -28.16
N PRO A 41 -11.91 8.37 -27.95
CA PRO A 41 -12.59 8.04 -26.71
C PRO A 41 -11.70 8.34 -25.51
N THR A 42 -12.21 9.16 -24.61
CA THR A 42 -11.51 9.61 -23.42
C THR A 42 -12.43 9.50 -22.21
N THR A 43 -11.90 8.99 -21.11
CA THR A 43 -12.56 8.95 -19.80
C THR A 43 -11.55 9.29 -18.71
N VAL A 44 -12.00 9.31 -17.46
CA VAL A 44 -11.16 9.44 -16.27
C VAL A 44 -11.23 8.19 -15.43
N ILE A 45 -10.11 7.81 -14.80
CA ILE A 45 -10.03 6.64 -13.94
C ILE A 45 -9.45 7.00 -12.56
N ASN A 46 -9.84 6.21 -11.55
CA ASN A 46 -9.39 6.40 -10.19
C ASN A 46 -7.97 5.84 -10.00
N ALA A 47 -7.10 6.66 -9.41
CA ALA A 47 -5.69 6.34 -9.14
C ALA A 47 -5.30 6.52 -7.67
N SER A 48 -6.27 6.63 -6.75
CA SER A 48 -6.06 6.88 -5.32
C SER A 48 -7.12 6.18 -4.46
N GLY A 49 -6.89 6.09 -3.16
CA GLY A 49 -7.82 5.54 -2.19
C GLY A 49 -8.21 4.08 -2.43
N GLU A 50 -9.41 3.67 -1.98
CA GLU A 50 -9.89 2.28 -2.06
C GLU A 50 -9.83 1.67 -3.48
N PRO A 51 -10.10 2.41 -4.58
CA PRO A 51 -10.01 1.87 -5.93
C PRO A 51 -8.64 1.31 -6.33
N VAL A 52 -7.57 1.71 -5.65
CA VAL A 52 -6.21 1.19 -5.86
C VAL A 52 -5.64 0.45 -4.65
N GLY A 53 -6.50 0.10 -3.67
CA GLY A 53 -6.12 -0.69 -2.50
C GLY A 53 -5.46 0.13 -1.38
N LEU A 54 -5.57 1.45 -1.41
CA LEU A 54 -5.14 2.38 -0.37
C LEU A 54 -6.32 2.76 0.54
N PRO A 55 -6.06 3.25 1.77
CA PRO A 55 -7.11 3.85 2.60
C PRO A 55 -7.86 4.96 1.87
N ASP A 56 -9.14 5.16 2.23
CA ASP A 56 -9.93 6.26 1.68
C ASP A 56 -9.25 7.62 1.92
N GLY A 57 -9.26 8.48 0.88
CA GLY A 57 -8.60 9.78 0.91
C GLY A 57 -7.07 9.75 0.85
N GLN A 58 -6.43 8.58 0.78
CA GLN A 58 -4.98 8.49 0.61
C GLN A 58 -4.60 8.66 -0.87
N MET A 59 -3.64 9.55 -1.13
CA MET A 59 -3.09 9.79 -2.46
C MET A 59 -2.43 8.53 -3.04
N GLY A 60 -2.54 8.33 -4.35
CA GLY A 60 -1.82 7.30 -5.09
C GLY A 60 -0.30 7.53 -5.09
N ASN A 61 0.42 6.54 -5.56
CA ASN A 61 1.86 6.62 -5.82
C ASN A 61 2.26 5.64 -6.93
N SER A 62 3.47 5.82 -7.48
CA SER A 62 3.91 5.05 -8.65
C SER A 62 4.01 3.55 -8.36
N GLU A 63 4.44 3.13 -7.16
CA GLU A 63 4.54 1.72 -6.79
C GLU A 63 3.17 1.03 -6.83
N VAL A 64 2.20 1.62 -6.13
CA VAL A 64 0.82 1.11 -6.06
C VAL A 64 0.15 1.20 -7.44
N GLY A 65 0.32 2.31 -8.15
CA GLY A 65 -0.29 2.51 -9.46
C GLY A 65 0.15 1.46 -10.47
N HIS A 66 1.46 1.30 -10.67
CA HIS A 66 2.01 0.32 -11.61
C HIS A 66 1.70 -1.12 -11.20
N MET A 67 1.67 -1.41 -9.89
CA MET A 67 1.31 -2.75 -9.39
C MET A 67 -0.16 -3.09 -9.70
N ASN A 68 -1.09 -2.16 -9.50
CA ASN A 68 -2.50 -2.36 -9.87
C ASN A 68 -2.67 -2.56 -11.39
N ILE A 69 -1.99 -1.73 -12.19
CA ILE A 69 -2.04 -1.83 -13.66
C ILE A 69 -1.55 -3.21 -14.11
N GLY A 70 -0.37 -3.62 -13.67
CA GLY A 70 0.24 -4.88 -14.08
C GLY A 70 -0.46 -6.13 -13.53
N ALA A 71 -1.05 -6.04 -12.33
CA ALA A 71 -1.80 -7.13 -11.73
C ALA A 71 -3.20 -7.30 -12.32
N GLY A 72 -3.77 -6.27 -12.98
CA GLY A 72 -5.13 -6.29 -13.50
C GLY A 72 -6.19 -6.42 -12.41
N ARG A 73 -5.88 -5.97 -11.19
CA ARG A 73 -6.73 -6.10 -10.00
C ARG A 73 -6.38 -5.05 -8.95
N VAL A 74 -7.29 -4.84 -7.99
CA VAL A 74 -6.99 -4.00 -6.84
C VAL A 74 -6.04 -4.72 -5.89
N VAL A 75 -4.84 -4.16 -5.70
CA VAL A 75 -3.83 -4.70 -4.79
C VAL A 75 -3.92 -3.99 -3.44
N TYR A 76 -4.64 -4.61 -2.52
CA TYR A 76 -4.90 -4.02 -1.21
C TYR A 76 -3.63 -3.96 -0.35
N GLN A 77 -3.29 -2.78 0.14
CA GLN A 77 -2.33 -2.63 1.23
C GLN A 77 -2.88 -3.26 2.52
N SER A 78 -1.97 -3.71 3.41
CA SER A 78 -2.36 -4.45 4.62
C SER A 78 -3.46 -3.76 5.43
N LEU A 79 -3.34 -2.45 5.67
CA LEU A 79 -4.35 -1.68 6.39
C LEU A 79 -5.71 -1.74 5.70
N THR A 80 -5.74 -1.48 4.41
CA THR A 80 -6.99 -1.45 3.61
C THR A 80 -7.61 -2.84 3.50
N LEU A 81 -6.80 -3.88 3.34
CA LEU A 81 -7.26 -5.27 3.33
C LEU A 81 -8.00 -5.63 4.61
N ILE A 82 -7.41 -5.28 5.76
CA ILE A 82 -8.00 -5.60 7.07
C ILE A 82 -9.23 -4.72 7.33
N ASN A 83 -9.17 -3.42 7.01
CA ASN A 83 -10.31 -2.51 7.12
C ASN A 83 -11.50 -3.02 6.29
N LYS A 84 -11.26 -3.47 5.06
CA LYS A 84 -12.26 -4.08 4.20
C LYS A 84 -12.88 -5.32 4.86
N ALA A 85 -12.06 -6.21 5.40
CA ALA A 85 -12.54 -7.40 6.10
C ALA A 85 -13.43 -7.05 7.31
N VAL A 86 -13.08 -6.00 8.06
CA VAL A 86 -13.90 -5.51 9.18
C VAL A 86 -15.24 -4.94 8.67
N LYS A 87 -15.21 -4.11 7.62
CA LYS A 87 -16.40 -3.47 7.02
C LYS A 87 -17.37 -4.50 6.42
N GLU A 88 -16.85 -5.53 5.76
CA GLU A 88 -17.64 -6.59 5.12
C GLU A 88 -18.05 -7.73 6.08
N GLY A 89 -17.60 -7.69 7.34
CA GLY A 89 -17.91 -8.71 8.34
C GLY A 89 -17.19 -10.06 8.11
N THR A 90 -16.17 -10.10 7.23
CA THR A 90 -15.36 -11.30 7.02
C THR A 90 -14.27 -11.46 8.08
N PHE A 91 -13.88 -10.38 8.74
CA PHE A 91 -12.92 -10.36 9.85
C PHE A 91 -13.31 -11.33 10.97
N VAL A 92 -14.56 -11.32 11.39
CA VAL A 92 -15.07 -12.19 12.47
C VAL A 92 -15.18 -13.67 12.07
N LYS A 93 -15.03 -13.97 10.77
CA LYS A 93 -15.03 -15.34 10.22
C LYS A 93 -13.62 -15.87 9.96
N ASN A 94 -12.59 -15.10 10.31
CA ASN A 94 -11.21 -15.50 10.08
C ASN A 94 -10.87 -16.75 10.92
N GLU A 95 -10.53 -17.85 10.23
CA GLU A 95 -10.29 -19.16 10.84
C GLU A 95 -9.18 -19.15 11.90
N LYS A 96 -8.17 -18.27 11.74
CA LYS A 96 -7.05 -18.19 12.70
C LYS A 96 -7.45 -17.50 14.00
N PHE A 97 -8.30 -16.47 13.91
CA PHE A 97 -8.86 -15.85 15.11
C PHE A 97 -9.80 -16.82 15.83
N LEU A 98 -10.64 -17.52 15.08
CA LEU A 98 -11.55 -18.51 15.68
C LEU A 98 -10.78 -19.66 16.31
N SER A 99 -9.71 -20.16 15.68
CA SER A 99 -8.83 -21.19 16.26
C SER A 99 -8.17 -20.74 17.58
N ALA A 100 -7.74 -19.46 17.67
CA ALA A 100 -7.20 -18.93 18.93
C ALA A 100 -8.26 -18.85 20.02
N ILE A 101 -9.49 -18.49 19.68
CA ILE A 101 -10.62 -18.44 20.60
C ILE A 101 -11.02 -19.84 21.06
N ASP A 102 -11.06 -20.82 20.16
CA ASP A 102 -11.35 -22.21 20.52
C ASP A 102 -10.27 -22.79 21.44
N HIS A 103 -9.00 -22.50 21.18
CA HIS A 103 -7.90 -22.86 22.09
C HIS A 103 -8.09 -22.30 23.51
N VAL A 104 -8.51 -21.04 23.64
CA VAL A 104 -8.82 -20.41 24.94
C VAL A 104 -9.99 -21.13 25.64
N LYS A 105 -11.06 -21.46 24.90
CA LYS A 105 -12.22 -22.18 25.44
C LYS A 105 -11.85 -23.59 25.92
N GLU A 106 -11.10 -24.34 25.12
CA GLU A 106 -10.68 -25.70 25.43
C GLU A 106 -9.77 -25.77 26.67
N ASN A 107 -8.92 -24.77 26.85
CA ASN A 107 -7.99 -24.70 27.98
C ASN A 107 -8.54 -23.89 29.18
N ASN A 108 -9.73 -23.29 29.08
CA ASN A 108 -10.27 -22.33 30.06
C ASN A 108 -9.27 -21.22 30.43
N SER A 109 -8.51 -20.77 29.44
CA SER A 109 -7.40 -19.83 29.55
C SER A 109 -7.79 -18.41 29.16
N LYS A 110 -6.85 -17.58 28.75
CA LYS A 110 -7.01 -16.15 28.50
C LYS A 110 -6.72 -15.82 27.03
N LEU A 111 -7.45 -14.83 26.51
CA LEU A 111 -7.11 -14.19 25.23
C LEU A 111 -6.38 -12.88 25.51
N HIS A 112 -5.19 -12.73 24.92
CA HIS A 112 -4.41 -11.51 24.96
C HIS A 112 -4.40 -10.84 23.57
N ILE A 113 -4.64 -9.54 23.51
CA ILE A 113 -4.58 -8.72 22.32
C ILE A 113 -3.39 -7.76 22.48
N TRP A 114 -2.41 -7.86 21.62
CA TRP A 114 -1.27 -6.95 21.54
C TRP A 114 -1.44 -5.99 20.39
N GLY A 115 -1.02 -4.74 20.56
CA GLY A 115 -1.00 -3.82 19.43
C GLY A 115 -0.58 -2.41 19.77
N LEU A 116 -0.08 -1.72 18.77
CA LEU A 116 0.13 -0.29 18.83
C LEU A 116 -1.24 0.40 18.84
N LEU A 117 -1.56 1.03 19.95
CA LEU A 117 -2.85 1.71 20.17
C LEU A 117 -2.81 3.12 19.56
N SER A 118 -3.14 3.22 18.28
CA SER A 118 -3.02 4.44 17.51
C SER A 118 -3.96 4.40 16.29
N ASN A 119 -4.38 5.56 15.83
CA ASN A 119 -5.11 5.74 14.58
C ASN A 119 -4.17 6.17 13.41
N GLY A 120 -2.86 6.21 13.63
CA GLY A 120 -1.88 6.60 12.60
C GLY A 120 -1.81 5.66 11.40
N GLY A 121 -2.28 4.42 11.54
CA GLY A 121 -2.44 3.48 10.43
C GLY A 121 -1.13 2.97 9.80
N VAL A 122 0.03 3.20 10.45
CA VAL A 122 1.34 2.79 9.93
C VAL A 122 1.69 1.35 10.33
N HIS A 123 1.47 0.96 11.58
CA HIS A 123 1.79 -0.37 12.10
C HIS A 123 0.57 -1.15 12.54
N SER A 124 -0.47 -0.47 13.00
CA SER A 124 -1.68 -1.02 13.57
C SER A 124 -2.84 -0.03 13.37
N SER A 125 -4.05 -0.42 13.78
CA SER A 125 -5.21 0.45 13.87
C SER A 125 -6.04 0.09 15.10
N ASN A 126 -6.50 1.11 15.84
CA ASN A 126 -7.42 0.95 16.96
C ASN A 126 -8.67 0.14 16.58
N GLU A 127 -9.21 0.39 15.37
CA GLU A 127 -10.41 -0.30 14.87
C GLU A 127 -10.22 -1.82 14.78
N HIS A 128 -8.98 -2.28 14.47
CA HIS A 128 -8.69 -3.71 14.45
C HIS A 128 -8.69 -4.31 15.86
N ILE A 129 -8.17 -3.58 16.85
CA ILE A 129 -8.22 -3.99 18.27
C ILE A 129 -9.67 -4.05 18.75
N TYR A 130 -10.48 -3.05 18.40
CA TYR A 130 -11.90 -3.03 18.74
C TYR A 130 -12.69 -4.15 18.03
N ALA A 131 -12.33 -4.47 16.79
CA ALA A 131 -12.90 -5.61 16.07
C ALA A 131 -12.59 -6.96 16.75
N LEU A 132 -11.37 -7.15 17.25
CA LEU A 132 -10.98 -8.34 18.02
C LEU A 132 -11.75 -8.42 19.35
N LEU A 133 -11.95 -7.31 20.05
CA LEU A 133 -12.76 -7.27 21.27
C LEU A 133 -14.23 -7.64 20.98
N ARG A 134 -14.83 -7.09 19.92
CA ARG A 134 -16.17 -7.46 19.48
C ARG A 134 -16.28 -8.96 19.17
N LEU A 135 -15.31 -9.49 18.42
CA LEU A 135 -15.25 -10.93 18.12
C LEU A 135 -15.16 -11.78 19.38
N ALA A 136 -14.27 -11.42 20.33
CA ALA A 136 -14.15 -12.13 21.61
C ALA A 136 -15.47 -12.14 22.39
N LYS A 137 -16.19 -11.01 22.42
CA LYS A 137 -17.52 -10.90 23.05
C LYS A 137 -18.56 -11.78 22.35
N GLU A 138 -18.64 -11.71 21.02
CA GLU A 138 -19.57 -12.53 20.23
C GLU A 138 -19.33 -14.04 20.44
N GLN A 139 -18.07 -14.41 20.65
CA GLN A 139 -17.68 -15.79 20.95
C GLN A 139 -17.83 -16.19 22.42
N GLY A 140 -18.30 -15.27 23.30
CA GLY A 140 -18.58 -15.54 24.71
C GLY A 140 -17.36 -15.62 25.60
N LEU A 141 -16.21 -15.03 25.20
CA LEU A 141 -15.04 -14.95 26.07
C LEU A 141 -15.24 -13.89 27.17
N GLU A 142 -14.80 -14.20 28.39
CA GLU A 142 -14.82 -13.28 29.54
C GLU A 142 -13.41 -12.82 29.92
N LYS A 143 -12.39 -13.68 29.76
CA LYS A 143 -11.00 -13.41 30.11
C LYS A 143 -10.25 -12.85 28.91
N VAL A 144 -10.41 -11.55 28.62
CA VAL A 144 -9.80 -10.87 27.47
C VAL A 144 -8.96 -9.69 27.97
N TYR A 145 -7.70 -9.64 27.58
CA TYR A 145 -6.74 -8.66 28.07
C TYR A 145 -6.03 -7.94 26.94
N VAL A 146 -5.93 -6.62 27.02
CA VAL A 146 -5.20 -5.80 26.04
C VAL A 146 -3.88 -5.33 26.63
N HIS A 147 -2.81 -5.59 25.90
CA HIS A 147 -1.48 -5.04 26.14
C HIS A 147 -1.28 -3.89 25.15
N ALA A 148 -1.50 -2.66 25.62
CA ALA A 148 -1.49 -1.47 24.79
C ALA A 148 -0.06 -0.93 24.61
N PHE A 149 0.39 -0.84 23.37
CA PHE A 149 1.64 -0.17 23.02
C PHE A 149 1.31 1.27 22.58
N LEU A 150 1.98 2.27 23.18
CA LEU A 150 1.75 3.67 22.87
C LEU A 150 2.65 4.12 21.73
N ASP A 151 2.13 4.99 20.87
CA ASP A 151 2.77 5.40 19.64
C ASP A 151 3.70 6.61 19.83
N GLY A 152 3.18 7.82 19.82
CA GLY A 152 3.91 9.06 19.96
C GLY A 152 4.92 9.37 18.84
N ARG A 153 4.88 8.63 17.73
CA ARG A 153 5.77 8.78 16.59
C ARG A 153 5.02 8.95 15.26
N ASP A 154 4.01 8.12 15.03
CA ASP A 154 3.16 8.19 13.84
C ASP A 154 1.93 9.08 14.10
N VAL A 155 1.72 9.49 15.35
CA VAL A 155 0.75 10.45 15.86
C VAL A 155 1.42 11.40 16.85
N ALA A 156 0.69 12.38 17.38
CA ALA A 156 1.22 13.33 18.38
C ALA A 156 1.83 12.61 19.59
N PRO A 157 2.96 13.11 20.13
CA PRO A 157 3.74 12.40 21.15
C PRO A 157 3.04 12.25 22.51
N ASP A 158 1.95 12.96 22.74
CA ASP A 158 1.16 13.01 23.98
C ASP A 158 -0.31 12.60 23.80
N SER A 159 -0.61 11.88 22.72
CA SER A 159 -1.97 11.42 22.37
C SER A 159 -2.42 10.14 23.10
N GLY A 160 -1.51 9.42 23.74
CA GLY A 160 -1.77 8.12 24.37
C GLY A 160 -2.84 8.15 25.45
N VAL A 161 -2.95 9.25 26.20
CA VAL A 161 -4.04 9.43 27.20
C VAL A 161 -5.42 9.31 26.54
N ASP A 162 -5.62 9.92 25.38
CA ASP A 162 -6.92 9.91 24.72
C ASP A 162 -7.19 8.56 24.06
N PHE A 163 -6.19 7.89 23.50
CA PHE A 163 -6.33 6.52 23.01
C PHE A 163 -6.68 5.52 24.11
N ILE A 164 -6.07 5.63 25.29
CA ILE A 164 -6.41 4.77 26.44
C ILE A 164 -7.83 5.04 26.96
N LYS A 165 -8.29 6.29 26.98
CA LYS A 165 -9.67 6.63 27.33
C LYS A 165 -10.66 6.03 26.33
N ASP A 166 -10.36 6.16 25.02
CA ASP A 166 -11.21 5.62 23.97
C ASP A 166 -11.24 4.09 24.06
N LEU A 167 -10.11 3.41 24.21
CA LEU A 167 -10.04 1.96 24.40
C LEU A 167 -10.91 1.52 25.60
N SER A 168 -10.80 2.21 26.74
CA SER A 168 -11.61 1.90 27.92
C SER A 168 -13.11 2.07 27.64
N ALA A 169 -13.52 3.16 26.97
CA ALA A 169 -14.90 3.40 26.58
C ALA A 169 -15.42 2.34 25.59
N GLN A 170 -14.58 1.89 24.65
CA GLN A 170 -14.95 0.81 23.73
C GLN A 170 -15.11 -0.54 24.46
N MET A 171 -14.23 -0.86 25.40
CA MET A 171 -14.35 -2.06 26.24
C MET A 171 -15.63 -2.05 27.05
N ASP A 172 -15.96 -0.94 27.68
CA ASP A 172 -17.21 -0.77 28.43
C ASP A 172 -18.45 -0.95 27.53
N LYS A 173 -18.42 -0.35 26.34
CA LYS A 173 -19.52 -0.45 25.36
C LYS A 173 -19.68 -1.87 24.82
N ILE A 174 -18.59 -2.57 24.54
CA ILE A 174 -18.57 -3.95 24.02
C ILE A 174 -18.94 -4.93 25.17
N GLY A 175 -18.55 -4.63 26.39
CA GLY A 175 -18.80 -5.43 27.57
C GLY A 175 -17.80 -6.59 27.73
N VAL A 176 -16.55 -6.43 27.26
CA VAL A 176 -15.46 -7.34 27.48
C VAL A 176 -14.12 -6.63 27.29
N GLY A 177 -13.10 -7.10 27.98
CA GLY A 177 -11.71 -6.65 27.88
C GLY A 177 -11.27 -5.81 29.07
N GLU A 178 -9.98 -5.95 29.41
CA GLU A 178 -9.30 -5.15 30.43
C GLU A 178 -7.91 -4.77 29.94
N ILE A 179 -7.43 -3.56 30.28
CA ILE A 179 -6.06 -3.15 29.98
C ILE A 179 -5.12 -3.80 30.98
N ALA A 180 -4.34 -4.80 30.55
CA ALA A 180 -3.41 -5.56 31.37
C ALA A 180 -2.04 -4.89 31.52
N SER A 181 -1.54 -4.27 30.47
CA SER A 181 -0.26 -3.55 30.49
C SER A 181 -0.25 -2.38 29.51
N ILE A 182 0.62 -1.43 29.79
CA ILE A 182 0.92 -0.27 28.92
C ILE A 182 2.42 -0.21 28.75
N SER A 183 2.88 0.05 27.52
CA SER A 183 4.30 0.18 27.18
C SER A 183 4.48 1.14 26.02
N GLY A 184 5.44 2.05 26.08
CA GLY A 184 5.86 2.80 24.90
C GLY A 184 6.43 1.86 23.81
N ARG A 185 6.23 2.22 22.55
CA ARG A 185 6.72 1.43 21.39
C ARG A 185 8.24 1.28 21.37
N TYR A 186 8.97 2.18 22.00
CA TYR A 186 10.43 2.10 22.18
C TYR A 186 10.87 0.78 22.82
N TYR A 187 10.05 0.23 23.71
CA TYR A 187 10.29 -1.04 24.40
C TYR A 187 9.62 -2.21 23.67
N ALA A 188 8.31 -2.14 23.46
CA ALA A 188 7.53 -3.27 22.94
C ALA A 188 7.71 -3.52 21.44
N MET A 189 8.22 -2.53 20.70
CA MET A 189 8.34 -2.56 19.24
C MET A 189 9.75 -2.19 18.78
N ASP A 190 10.78 -2.60 19.53
CA ASP A 190 12.17 -2.45 19.10
C ASP A 190 12.46 -3.30 17.88
N ARG A 191 13.29 -2.79 16.95
CA ARG A 191 13.77 -3.51 15.76
C ARG A 191 15.28 -3.56 15.65
N ASP A 192 15.99 -2.97 16.64
CA ASP A 192 17.44 -2.78 16.59
C ASP A 192 18.17 -3.85 17.43
N LYS A 193 17.45 -4.92 17.84
CA LYS A 193 17.95 -6.01 18.69
C LYS A 193 18.46 -5.53 20.06
N ARG A 194 17.82 -4.50 20.59
CA ARG A 194 18.05 -3.99 21.92
C ARG A 194 17.21 -4.82 22.91
N PHE A 195 17.73 -5.99 23.24
CA PHE A 195 17.04 -6.94 24.14
C PHE A 195 16.84 -6.40 25.54
N ASP A 196 17.69 -5.48 26.00
CA ASP A 196 17.52 -4.72 27.22
C ASP A 196 16.18 -3.95 27.27
N ARG A 197 15.70 -3.47 26.13
CA ARG A 197 14.40 -2.78 26.00
C ARG A 197 13.25 -3.76 25.93
N VAL A 198 13.36 -4.73 25.01
CA VAL A 198 12.28 -5.70 24.76
C VAL A 198 11.97 -6.54 25.99
N ALA A 199 13.01 -6.92 26.76
CA ALA A 199 12.87 -7.67 28.00
C ALA A 199 11.94 -6.95 28.99
N LEU A 200 12.04 -5.64 29.13
CA LEU A 200 11.17 -4.88 30.05
C LEU A 200 9.69 -5.03 29.70
N ALA A 201 9.33 -4.92 28.41
CA ALA A 201 7.95 -5.10 27.96
C ALA A 201 7.50 -6.57 28.09
N TYR A 202 8.37 -7.52 27.70
CA TYR A 202 8.10 -8.93 27.80
C TYR A 202 7.86 -9.38 29.26
N ASP A 203 8.74 -8.96 30.19
CA ASP A 203 8.67 -9.31 31.62
C ASP A 203 7.41 -8.73 32.27
N VAL A 204 7.00 -7.51 31.89
CA VAL A 204 5.74 -6.91 32.36
C VAL A 204 4.55 -7.75 31.94
N MET A 205 4.51 -8.21 30.66
CA MET A 205 3.39 -9.01 30.14
C MET A 205 3.35 -10.43 30.69
N THR A 206 4.51 -11.04 30.94
CA THR A 206 4.60 -12.47 31.33
C THR A 206 4.78 -12.72 32.82
N GLN A 207 5.24 -11.70 33.58
CA GLN A 207 5.57 -11.87 35.01
C GLN A 207 5.05 -10.75 35.91
N LYS A 208 4.43 -9.69 35.33
CA LYS A 208 4.17 -8.42 36.03
C LYS A 208 5.43 -7.82 36.69
N LYS A 209 6.61 -8.10 36.12
CA LYS A 209 7.89 -7.63 36.64
C LYS A 209 8.20 -6.26 36.04
N GLY A 210 8.26 -5.23 36.86
CA GLY A 210 8.51 -3.84 36.45
C GLY A 210 7.56 -2.85 37.12
N GLU A 211 7.29 -1.75 36.46
CA GLU A 211 6.35 -0.74 36.96
C GLU A 211 4.91 -1.27 37.02
N THR A 212 4.12 -0.68 37.90
CA THR A 212 2.74 -1.09 38.09
C THR A 212 1.80 0.09 38.23
N PHE A 213 0.56 -0.06 37.80
CA PHE A 213 -0.49 0.94 37.93
C PHE A 213 -1.83 0.32 38.35
N THR A 214 -2.77 1.15 38.76
CA THR A 214 -4.15 0.79 39.02
C THR A 214 -5.15 1.52 38.14
N VAL A 215 -4.75 2.70 37.64
CA VAL A 215 -5.54 3.55 36.74
C VAL A 215 -4.73 3.85 35.49
N PRO A 216 -5.07 3.24 34.35
CA PRO A 216 -4.31 3.38 33.09
C PRO A 216 -4.03 4.82 32.65
N VAL A 217 -5.06 5.67 32.67
CA VAL A 217 -4.92 7.10 32.28
C VAL A 217 -3.97 7.86 33.21
N GLN A 218 -4.02 7.58 34.52
CA GLN A 218 -3.16 8.26 35.48
C GLN A 218 -1.70 7.85 35.30
N TYR A 219 -1.44 6.59 34.99
CA TYR A 219 -0.07 6.10 34.70
C TYR A 219 0.62 6.89 33.57
N ILE A 220 -0.12 7.14 32.49
CA ILE A 220 0.42 7.92 31.36
C ILE A 220 0.58 9.41 31.74
N ARG A 221 -0.39 9.99 32.48
CA ARG A 221 -0.27 11.38 32.96
C ARG A 221 0.93 11.59 33.87
N ASP A 222 1.20 10.65 34.75
CA ASP A 222 2.36 10.68 35.64
C ASP A 222 3.67 10.60 34.85
N SER A 223 3.69 9.81 33.76
CA SER A 223 4.80 9.76 32.82
C SER A 223 5.02 11.11 32.12
N TYR A 224 3.93 11.77 31.64
CA TYR A 224 4.01 13.09 31.00
C TYR A 224 4.49 14.19 31.97
N ALA A 225 4.06 14.13 33.23
CA ALA A 225 4.53 15.04 34.27
C ALA A 225 6.06 14.95 34.45
N ASN A 226 6.64 13.78 34.19
CA ASN A 226 8.08 13.55 34.17
C ASN A 226 8.73 13.78 32.80
N LYS A 227 7.99 14.38 31.81
CA LYS A 227 8.45 14.64 30.44
C LYS A 227 8.80 13.37 29.66
N VAL A 228 8.24 12.24 30.02
CA VAL A 228 8.33 10.97 29.30
C VAL A 228 7.03 10.75 28.55
N TYR A 229 7.06 10.94 27.24
CA TYR A 229 5.89 10.88 26.35
C TYR A 229 5.67 9.48 25.79
N ASP A 230 4.61 9.27 25.04
CA ASP A 230 4.06 7.98 24.60
C ASP A 230 5.09 6.97 24.14
N GLU A 231 5.97 7.35 23.21
CA GLU A 231 6.99 6.44 22.65
C GLU A 231 7.87 5.81 23.72
N PHE A 232 8.14 6.56 24.81
CA PHE A 232 9.10 6.20 25.85
C PHE A 232 8.45 5.85 27.19
N VAL A 233 7.13 5.71 27.29
CA VAL A 233 6.45 5.30 28.52
C VAL A 233 7.00 3.93 28.96
N ILE A 234 7.50 3.88 30.16
CA ILE A 234 8.10 2.67 30.73
C ILE A 234 7.05 1.56 30.79
N PRO A 235 7.38 0.30 30.46
CA PRO A 235 6.44 -0.80 30.57
C PRO A 235 5.89 -0.97 31.99
N GLY A 236 4.55 -1.01 32.12
CA GLY A 236 3.87 -1.18 33.40
C GLY A 236 2.70 -2.12 33.31
N SER A 237 2.44 -2.90 34.39
CA SER A 237 1.32 -3.83 34.51
C SER A 237 0.21 -3.28 35.38
N ASN A 238 -1.03 -3.59 35.05
CA ASN A 238 -2.21 -3.25 35.85
C ASN A 238 -2.34 -4.24 37.03
N ARG A 239 -2.34 -3.70 38.26
CA ARG A 239 -2.49 -4.51 39.47
C ARG A 239 -3.90 -5.08 39.64
N ASN A 240 -4.89 -4.46 39.04
CA ASN A 240 -6.30 -4.79 39.23
C ASN A 240 -6.80 -5.89 38.28
N THR A 241 -5.95 -6.38 37.36
CA THR A 241 -6.32 -7.43 36.39
C THR A 241 -5.51 -8.70 36.57
N ASP A 242 -6.07 -9.82 36.11
CA ASP A 242 -5.35 -11.09 36.00
C ASP A 242 -4.76 -11.30 34.61
N GLY A 243 -4.38 -10.22 33.95
CA GLY A 243 -3.91 -10.21 32.56
C GLY A 243 -2.43 -10.59 32.37
N THR A 244 -1.83 -11.37 33.27
CA THR A 244 -0.51 -11.98 33.03
C THR A 244 -0.64 -13.10 32.00
N ILE A 245 0.24 -13.14 31.00
CA ILE A 245 0.28 -14.22 30.03
C ILE A 245 0.79 -15.49 30.73
N GLU A 246 0.07 -16.59 30.59
CA GLU A 246 0.38 -17.90 31.19
C GLU A 246 0.41 -18.99 30.12
N ASP A 247 0.79 -20.19 30.51
CA ASP A 247 0.77 -21.36 29.62
C ASP A 247 -0.66 -21.65 29.19
N ASN A 248 -0.83 -22.07 27.95
CA ASN A 248 -2.10 -22.34 27.26
C ASN A 248 -2.94 -21.10 26.91
N ASP A 249 -2.44 -19.89 27.08
CA ASP A 249 -3.14 -18.69 26.62
C ASP A 249 -3.06 -18.53 25.10
N ALA A 250 -3.93 -17.68 24.55
CA ALA A 250 -3.83 -17.26 23.16
C ALA A 250 -3.44 -15.78 23.07
N ILE A 251 -2.68 -15.44 22.05
CA ILE A 251 -2.23 -14.07 21.77
C ILE A 251 -2.55 -13.73 20.32
N ILE A 252 -3.25 -12.60 20.10
CA ILE A 252 -3.44 -12.02 18.77
C ILE A 252 -2.68 -10.70 18.72
N PHE A 253 -1.68 -10.61 17.83
CA PHE A 253 -0.90 -9.40 17.64
C PHE A 253 -1.50 -8.58 16.49
N ALA A 254 -2.17 -7.48 16.83
CA ALA A 254 -2.94 -6.66 15.90
C ALA A 254 -2.10 -5.82 14.92
N ASN A 255 -0.78 -5.73 15.10
CA ASN A 255 0.09 -5.04 14.17
C ASN A 255 0.15 -5.77 12.82
N PHE A 256 -0.04 -5.04 11.73
CA PHE A 256 0.03 -5.59 10.37
C PHE A 256 1.36 -5.32 9.67
N ARG A 257 2.14 -4.32 10.10
CA ARG A 257 3.47 -4.05 9.56
C ARG A 257 4.53 -4.83 10.34
N PRO A 258 5.39 -5.63 9.64
CA PRO A 258 6.24 -6.62 10.28
C PRO A 258 7.46 -6.04 11.01
N ASP A 259 8.12 -5.02 10.48
CA ASP A 259 9.47 -4.58 10.85
C ASP A 259 9.70 -4.38 12.36
N ARG A 260 8.68 -3.92 13.09
CA ARG A 260 8.72 -3.71 14.55
C ARG A 260 7.95 -4.75 15.37
N ALA A 261 7.26 -5.69 14.70
CA ALA A 261 6.57 -6.79 15.37
C ALA A 261 7.44 -8.06 15.50
N ILE A 262 8.39 -8.24 14.58
CA ILE A 262 9.23 -9.44 14.46
C ILE A 262 9.88 -9.81 15.78
N GLN A 263 10.54 -8.87 16.45
CA GLN A 263 11.40 -9.18 17.58
C GLN A 263 10.61 -9.69 18.78
N MET A 264 9.55 -8.98 19.20
CA MET A 264 8.69 -9.40 20.30
C MET A 264 7.95 -10.71 19.99
N ALA A 265 7.40 -10.83 18.77
CA ALA A 265 6.72 -12.05 18.34
C ALA A 265 7.68 -13.27 18.29
N THR A 266 8.92 -13.08 17.82
CA THR A 266 9.93 -14.13 17.82
C THR A 266 10.26 -14.58 19.23
N ILE A 267 10.49 -13.66 20.17
CA ILE A 267 10.80 -13.98 21.56
C ILE A 267 9.68 -14.80 22.21
N MET A 268 8.42 -14.45 21.94
CA MET A 268 7.27 -15.18 22.49
C MET A 268 7.12 -16.58 21.88
N THR A 269 7.33 -16.73 20.58
CA THR A 269 6.99 -17.96 19.84
C THR A 269 8.20 -18.88 19.60
N ASN A 270 9.41 -18.34 19.67
CA ASN A 270 10.67 -19.04 19.42
C ASN A 270 11.78 -18.49 20.34
N PRO A 271 11.67 -18.75 21.66
CA PRO A 271 12.46 -18.06 22.69
C PRO A 271 13.97 -18.27 22.60
N ASP A 272 14.42 -19.34 21.95
CA ASP A 272 15.85 -19.64 21.77
C ASP A 272 16.46 -18.99 20.51
N PHE A 273 15.65 -18.36 19.67
CA PHE A 273 16.10 -17.82 18.37
C PHE A 273 17.24 -16.80 18.49
N TYR A 274 17.27 -16.02 19.57
CA TYR A 274 18.30 -15.01 19.82
C TYR A 274 19.38 -15.44 20.83
N SER A 275 19.47 -16.73 21.14
CA SER A 275 20.48 -17.26 22.07
C SER A 275 21.91 -17.02 21.57
N ASP A 276 22.16 -17.10 20.29
CA ASP A 276 23.43 -16.76 19.62
C ASP A 276 23.83 -15.29 19.78
N LYS A 277 22.86 -14.43 20.09
CA LYS A 277 23.03 -12.98 20.36
C LYS A 277 23.02 -12.65 21.85
N GLY A 278 23.09 -13.65 22.69
CA GLY A 278 23.17 -13.51 24.14
C GLY A 278 21.84 -13.18 24.83
N TYR A 279 20.70 -13.41 24.16
CA TYR A 279 19.39 -13.18 24.76
C TYR A 279 18.50 -14.42 24.75
N VAL A 280 18.00 -14.76 25.93
CA VAL A 280 16.94 -15.75 26.14
C VAL A 280 16.01 -15.18 27.22
N PRO A 281 14.68 -15.19 27.03
CA PRO A 281 13.74 -14.66 28.02
C PRO A 281 13.83 -15.48 29.32
N GLU A 282 13.71 -14.80 30.47
CA GLU A 282 13.75 -15.43 31.80
C GLU A 282 12.60 -16.44 32.00
N VAL A 283 11.41 -16.06 31.52
CA VAL A 283 10.22 -16.92 31.54
C VAL A 283 9.82 -17.28 30.13
N ARG A 284 9.61 -18.56 29.90
CA ARG A 284 9.05 -19.10 28.66
C ARG A 284 7.61 -19.50 28.90
N ARG A 285 6.75 -19.30 27.95
CA ARG A 285 5.37 -19.75 28.00
C ARG A 285 5.15 -20.90 27.02
N ASN A 286 4.46 -21.92 27.47
CA ASN A 286 4.25 -23.14 26.68
C ASN A 286 2.84 -23.21 26.16
N ASN A 287 2.66 -23.86 25.01
CA ASN A 287 1.37 -24.08 24.39
C ASN A 287 0.59 -22.77 24.14
N ILE A 288 1.30 -21.70 23.73
CA ILE A 288 0.69 -20.42 23.35
C ILE A 288 0.17 -20.53 21.93
N GLN A 289 -1.13 -20.28 21.73
CA GLN A 289 -1.69 -20.09 20.40
C GLN A 289 -1.44 -18.64 19.98
N PHE A 290 -0.43 -18.44 19.12
CA PHE A 290 -0.04 -17.10 18.68
C PHE A 290 -0.55 -16.81 17.26
N VAL A 291 -1.24 -15.69 17.08
CA VAL A 291 -1.75 -15.26 15.77
C VAL A 291 -1.15 -13.90 15.41
N CYS A 292 -0.44 -13.85 14.29
CA CYS A 292 0.03 -12.63 13.66
C CYS A 292 -1.07 -12.07 12.75
N MET A 293 -1.30 -10.77 12.78
CA MET A 293 -2.24 -10.13 11.84
C MET A 293 -1.80 -10.36 10.39
N MET A 294 -0.51 -10.18 10.10
CA MET A 294 0.15 -10.47 8.82
C MET A 294 1.39 -11.33 9.08
N LYS A 295 2.01 -11.90 8.03
CA LYS A 295 3.29 -12.60 8.16
C LYS A 295 4.38 -11.61 8.58
N TYR A 296 5.06 -11.88 9.71
CA TYR A 296 6.16 -11.02 10.17
C TYR A 296 7.53 -11.52 9.68
N ALA A 297 7.90 -12.75 10.02
CA ALA A 297 9.15 -13.38 9.59
C ALA A 297 9.06 -14.90 9.79
N ASP A 298 9.98 -15.64 9.19
CA ASP A 298 10.06 -17.11 9.37
C ASP A 298 10.54 -17.53 10.76
N SER A 299 11.14 -16.61 11.53
CA SER A 299 11.51 -16.81 12.92
C SER A 299 10.30 -16.86 13.86
N VAL A 300 9.18 -16.28 13.49
CA VAL A 300 7.93 -16.27 14.28
C VAL A 300 7.16 -17.56 14.01
N LYS A 301 6.87 -18.31 15.08
CA LYS A 301 6.14 -19.59 15.03
C LYS A 301 4.69 -19.39 15.45
N GLY A 302 3.93 -18.68 14.63
CA GLY A 302 2.52 -18.38 14.87
C GLY A 302 1.68 -18.53 13.60
N ASP A 303 0.38 -18.61 13.77
CA ASP A 303 -0.57 -18.55 12.66
C ASP A 303 -0.60 -17.14 12.06
N ILE A 304 -1.03 -17.05 10.81
CA ILE A 304 -1.13 -15.78 10.06
C ILE A 304 -2.60 -15.57 9.69
N ALA A 305 -3.19 -14.49 10.22
CA ALA A 305 -4.61 -14.18 9.99
C ALA A 305 -4.88 -13.70 8.56
N PHE A 306 -4.05 -12.79 8.07
CA PHE A 306 -4.15 -12.27 6.71
C PHE A 306 -2.84 -12.49 5.96
N SER A 307 -2.93 -12.89 4.72
CA SER A 307 -1.77 -13.04 3.84
C SER A 307 -1.74 -11.88 2.84
N ALA A 308 -0.54 -11.39 2.51
CA ALA A 308 -0.39 -10.51 1.36
C ALA A 308 -0.95 -11.20 0.11
N MET A 309 -1.62 -10.42 -0.74
CA MET A 309 -2.19 -10.95 -1.97
C MET A 309 -1.06 -11.51 -2.83
N LYS A 310 -1.17 -12.77 -3.25
CA LYS A 310 -0.29 -13.31 -4.29
C LYS A 310 -0.68 -12.69 -5.62
N LEU A 311 0.30 -12.12 -6.29
CA LEU A 311 0.12 -11.51 -7.60
C LEU A 311 0.61 -12.46 -8.70
N ASP A 312 0.04 -13.68 -8.69
CA ASP A 312 0.27 -14.65 -9.76
C ASP A 312 -0.46 -14.21 -11.04
N ASN A 313 0.07 -14.62 -12.19
CA ASN A 313 -0.54 -14.38 -13.49
C ASN A 313 -0.77 -12.89 -13.79
N THR A 314 0.27 -12.07 -13.54
CA THR A 314 0.25 -10.65 -13.93
C THR A 314 0.11 -10.49 -15.44
N PHE A 315 -0.23 -9.29 -15.93
CA PHE A 315 -0.35 -9.03 -17.36
C PHE A 315 0.87 -9.50 -18.16
N GLY A 316 2.10 -9.20 -17.65
CA GLY A 316 3.34 -9.62 -18.28
C GLY A 316 3.49 -11.14 -18.37
N ASP A 317 3.18 -11.87 -17.28
CA ASP A 317 3.20 -13.33 -17.27
C ASP A 317 2.19 -13.92 -18.25
N TYR A 318 0.96 -13.37 -18.22
CA TYR A 318 -0.13 -13.91 -19.01
C TYR A 318 0.09 -13.78 -20.52
N ILE A 319 0.54 -12.61 -20.99
CA ILE A 319 0.82 -12.41 -22.42
C ILE A 319 2.05 -13.21 -22.89
N SER A 320 3.06 -13.36 -22.02
CA SER A 320 4.22 -14.24 -22.28
C SER A 320 3.79 -15.69 -22.45
N ALA A 321 2.91 -16.21 -21.58
CA ALA A 321 2.36 -17.56 -21.69
C ALA A 321 1.52 -17.77 -22.97
N LYS A 322 1.08 -16.69 -23.61
CA LYS A 322 0.42 -16.71 -24.94
C LYS A 322 1.41 -16.55 -26.09
N GLY A 323 2.71 -16.50 -25.82
CA GLY A 323 3.76 -16.35 -26.84
C GLY A 323 3.88 -14.94 -27.41
N LEU A 324 3.28 -13.93 -26.77
CA LEU A 324 3.38 -12.53 -27.18
C LEU A 324 4.65 -11.90 -26.62
N LYS A 325 5.25 -10.99 -27.40
CA LYS A 325 6.45 -10.26 -27.04
C LYS A 325 6.11 -8.88 -26.50
N GLN A 326 6.84 -8.45 -25.47
CA GLN A 326 6.61 -7.18 -24.80
C GLN A 326 7.89 -6.36 -24.62
N LEU A 327 7.77 -5.03 -24.70
CA LEU A 327 8.81 -4.08 -24.35
C LEU A 327 8.42 -3.30 -23.10
N ARG A 328 9.34 -3.13 -22.18
CA ARG A 328 9.25 -2.26 -21.00
C ARG A 328 10.33 -1.21 -21.12
N ILE A 329 9.98 0.07 -21.11
CA ILE A 329 10.92 1.16 -21.28
C ILE A 329 10.58 2.34 -20.36
N ALA A 330 11.60 2.83 -19.65
CA ALA A 330 11.54 4.04 -18.84
C ALA A 330 12.96 4.54 -18.54
N GLU A 331 13.04 5.76 -18.06
CA GLU A 331 14.27 6.26 -17.46
C GLU A 331 14.48 5.74 -16.03
N THR A 332 15.71 5.90 -15.46
CA THR A 332 16.15 5.31 -14.19
C THR A 332 15.14 5.46 -13.06
N GLU A 333 14.55 6.66 -12.89
CA GLU A 333 13.61 6.95 -11.80
C GLU A 333 12.33 6.10 -11.85
N LYS A 334 11.92 5.67 -13.02
CA LYS A 334 10.67 4.92 -13.23
C LYS A 334 10.87 3.52 -13.82
N TYR A 335 12.12 3.08 -14.00
CA TYR A 335 12.39 1.75 -14.54
C TYR A 335 11.86 0.61 -13.67
N ALA A 336 12.04 0.71 -12.36
CA ALA A 336 11.50 -0.29 -11.43
C ALA A 336 9.95 -0.34 -11.47
N HIS A 337 9.30 0.78 -11.81
CA HIS A 337 7.85 0.86 -11.87
C HIS A 337 7.28 0.07 -13.05
N VAL A 338 7.88 0.20 -14.23
CA VAL A 338 7.45 -0.57 -15.42
C VAL A 338 7.97 -2.02 -15.45
N THR A 339 8.81 -2.43 -14.50
CA THR A 339 9.38 -3.78 -14.36
C THR A 339 8.94 -4.44 -13.05
N PHE A 340 9.68 -4.26 -11.96
CA PHE A 340 9.47 -4.88 -10.66
C PHE A 340 8.05 -4.69 -10.13
N PHE A 341 7.57 -3.45 -10.01
CA PHE A 341 6.23 -3.19 -9.48
C PHE A 341 5.12 -3.64 -10.43
N PHE A 342 5.27 -3.41 -11.72
CA PHE A 342 4.33 -3.88 -12.73
C PHE A 342 4.19 -5.42 -12.75
N ASP A 343 5.27 -6.13 -12.44
CA ASP A 343 5.30 -7.60 -12.36
C ASP A 343 4.96 -8.12 -10.94
N GLY A 344 4.28 -7.31 -10.13
CA GLY A 344 3.75 -7.72 -8.82
C GLY A 344 4.75 -7.68 -7.67
N GLY A 345 5.80 -6.86 -7.75
CA GLY A 345 6.82 -6.73 -6.71
C GLY A 345 7.82 -7.90 -6.72
N ILE A 346 7.98 -8.57 -7.85
CA ILE A 346 8.92 -9.68 -8.03
C ILE A 346 9.86 -9.33 -9.17
N ASP A 347 11.17 -9.30 -8.88
CA ASP A 347 12.17 -9.18 -9.94
C ASP A 347 12.39 -10.56 -10.59
N LYS A 348 11.83 -10.71 -11.79
CA LYS A 348 11.87 -11.95 -12.57
C LYS A 348 12.10 -11.65 -14.04
N GLU A 349 12.79 -12.54 -14.71
CA GLU A 349 12.85 -12.54 -16.18
C GLU A 349 11.56 -13.17 -16.74
N ILE A 350 10.93 -12.47 -17.67
CA ILE A 350 9.72 -12.94 -18.37
C ILE A 350 10.12 -13.27 -19.80
N GLU A 351 9.81 -14.46 -20.26
CA GLU A 351 10.11 -14.89 -21.63
C GLU A 351 9.42 -13.99 -22.67
N GLY A 352 10.15 -13.54 -23.66
CA GLY A 352 9.66 -12.60 -24.68
C GLY A 352 9.55 -11.15 -24.22
N ALA A 353 9.96 -10.83 -23.00
CA ALA A 353 10.04 -9.46 -22.50
C ALA A 353 11.43 -8.87 -22.71
N LYS A 354 11.48 -7.70 -23.33
CA LYS A 354 12.66 -6.84 -23.38
C LYS A 354 12.50 -5.68 -22.41
N ARG A 355 13.58 -5.31 -21.73
CA ARG A 355 13.62 -4.20 -20.77
C ARG A 355 14.69 -3.20 -21.21
N ASP A 356 14.29 -1.99 -21.58
CA ASP A 356 15.19 -0.91 -21.97
C ASP A 356 15.22 0.17 -20.88
N LEU A 357 16.40 0.39 -20.31
CA LEU A 357 16.69 1.42 -19.31
C LEU A 357 17.39 2.59 -19.96
N ILE A 358 16.83 3.79 -19.82
CA ILE A 358 17.45 5.06 -20.17
C ILE A 358 17.96 5.72 -18.89
N ASN A 359 19.19 6.22 -18.88
CA ASN A 359 19.70 6.87 -17.68
C ASN A 359 19.04 8.23 -17.48
N SER A 360 18.54 8.50 -16.27
CA SER A 360 18.08 9.84 -15.88
C SER A 360 19.25 10.83 -15.81
N PRO A 361 19.03 12.12 -16.05
CA PRO A 361 20.09 13.13 -15.99
C PRO A 361 20.63 13.28 -14.57
N LYS A 362 21.96 13.51 -14.48
CA LYS A 362 22.66 13.66 -13.20
C LYS A 362 22.60 15.11 -12.72
N VAL A 363 21.43 15.57 -12.31
CA VAL A 363 21.20 16.90 -11.73
C VAL A 363 20.81 16.80 -10.25
N ALA A 364 20.94 17.88 -9.50
CA ALA A 364 20.61 17.87 -8.08
C ALA A 364 19.08 17.75 -7.86
N THR A 365 18.31 18.47 -8.67
CA THR A 365 16.84 18.43 -8.71
C THR A 365 16.36 18.58 -10.15
N TYR A 366 15.24 18.00 -10.49
CA TYR A 366 14.79 17.91 -11.90
C TYR A 366 14.15 19.20 -12.45
N ASP A 367 13.91 20.21 -11.63
CA ASP A 367 13.59 21.57 -12.10
C ASP A 367 14.74 22.21 -12.90
N LEU A 368 15.98 21.77 -12.67
CA LEU A 368 17.15 22.22 -13.43
C LEU A 368 17.23 21.63 -14.85
N GLN A 369 16.54 20.51 -15.09
CA GLN A 369 16.45 19.85 -16.39
C GLN A 369 15.05 19.19 -16.51
N PRO A 370 13.98 19.97 -16.76
CA PRO A 370 12.61 19.46 -16.76
C PRO A 370 12.28 18.45 -17.85
N GLU A 371 13.03 18.48 -18.97
CA GLU A 371 12.93 17.48 -20.03
C GLU A 371 13.39 16.10 -19.56
N MET A 372 14.20 16.03 -18.51
CA MET A 372 14.78 14.79 -18.00
C MET A 372 15.38 13.96 -19.14
N SER A 373 14.98 12.70 -19.30
CA SER A 373 15.38 11.86 -20.43
C SER A 373 14.20 11.46 -21.32
N ALA A 374 13.14 12.29 -21.35
CA ALA A 374 11.93 11.97 -22.12
C ALA A 374 12.19 11.80 -23.62
N TYR A 375 13.02 12.67 -24.20
CA TYR A 375 13.37 12.59 -25.63
C TYR A 375 14.14 11.29 -25.94
N GLU A 376 15.10 10.91 -25.12
CA GLU A 376 15.87 9.67 -25.30
C GLU A 376 14.99 8.43 -25.12
N VAL A 377 14.02 8.45 -24.16
CA VAL A 377 13.02 7.39 -24.00
C VAL A 377 12.17 7.27 -25.26
N LYS A 378 11.67 8.39 -25.78
CA LYS A 378 10.85 8.47 -27.00
C LYS A 378 11.65 7.96 -28.22
N ASP A 379 12.87 8.45 -28.41
CA ASP A 379 13.71 8.06 -29.56
C ASP A 379 14.02 6.56 -29.52
N LYS A 380 14.38 6.03 -28.34
CA LYS A 380 14.61 4.60 -28.17
C LYS A 380 13.36 3.78 -28.41
N LEU A 381 12.20 4.21 -27.92
CA LEU A 381 10.93 3.55 -28.16
C LEU A 381 10.59 3.47 -29.66
N ILE A 382 10.77 4.58 -30.39
CA ILE A 382 10.53 4.62 -31.84
C ILE A 382 11.49 3.67 -32.58
N GLU A 383 12.79 3.64 -32.19
CA GLU A 383 13.77 2.67 -32.73
C GLU A 383 13.33 1.21 -32.51
N GLU A 384 12.82 0.89 -31.32
CA GLU A 384 12.34 -0.46 -31.01
C GLU A 384 11.06 -0.82 -31.79
N LEU A 385 10.13 0.13 -31.95
CA LEU A 385 8.94 -0.07 -32.76
C LEU A 385 9.25 -0.31 -34.25
N ASP A 386 10.34 0.26 -34.77
CA ASP A 386 10.80 0.02 -36.15
C ASP A 386 11.24 -1.42 -36.41
N LYS A 387 11.58 -2.17 -35.38
CA LYS A 387 12.02 -3.57 -35.50
C LYS A 387 10.86 -4.55 -35.74
N ASP A 388 9.62 -4.11 -35.56
CA ASP A 388 8.40 -4.92 -35.75
C ASP A 388 8.38 -6.23 -34.91
N GLU A 389 8.94 -6.15 -33.67
CA GLU A 389 9.12 -7.33 -32.83
C GLU A 389 8.05 -7.47 -31.74
N PHE A 390 7.52 -6.36 -31.21
CA PHE A 390 6.70 -6.37 -30.00
C PHE A 390 5.20 -6.32 -30.32
N ASP A 391 4.42 -7.06 -29.54
CA ASP A 391 2.96 -7.04 -29.57
C ASP A 391 2.43 -6.00 -28.58
N VAL A 392 3.15 -5.79 -27.45
CA VAL A 392 2.79 -4.86 -26.39
C VAL A 392 4.01 -4.03 -25.99
N VAL A 393 3.79 -2.77 -25.69
CA VAL A 393 4.79 -1.87 -25.14
C VAL A 393 4.22 -1.18 -23.90
N ILE A 394 5.02 -1.12 -22.84
CA ILE A 394 4.74 -0.33 -21.64
C ILE A 394 5.84 0.73 -21.52
N VAL A 395 5.48 1.98 -21.65
CA VAL A 395 6.39 3.13 -21.52
C VAL A 395 5.93 4.06 -20.40
N ASN A 396 6.88 4.57 -19.62
CA ASN A 396 6.63 5.59 -18.61
C ASN A 396 7.48 6.82 -18.89
N PHE A 397 6.84 7.99 -18.89
CA PHE A 397 7.47 9.31 -18.89
C PHE A 397 7.43 9.89 -17.47
N ALA A 398 8.58 10.04 -16.84
CA ALA A 398 8.74 10.38 -15.43
C ALA A 398 8.47 11.85 -15.08
N ASN A 399 8.43 12.72 -16.08
CA ASN A 399 8.63 14.16 -15.95
C ASN A 399 7.61 14.86 -15.04
N CYS A 400 6.31 14.57 -15.22
CA CYS A 400 5.26 15.31 -14.49
C CYS A 400 5.32 15.03 -12.99
N ASP A 401 5.71 13.81 -12.59
CA ASP A 401 5.91 13.47 -11.19
C ASP A 401 7.22 14.03 -10.63
N MET A 402 8.34 13.68 -11.25
CA MET A 402 9.66 14.01 -10.73
C MET A 402 9.92 15.52 -10.65
N VAL A 403 9.47 16.27 -11.67
CA VAL A 403 9.55 17.73 -11.65
C VAL A 403 8.47 18.33 -10.75
N GLY A 404 7.28 17.72 -10.69
CA GLY A 404 6.21 18.13 -9.79
C GLY A 404 6.63 18.13 -8.32
N HIS A 405 7.40 17.14 -7.90
CA HIS A 405 7.96 17.06 -6.53
C HIS A 405 8.85 18.25 -6.15
N THR A 406 9.35 19.03 -7.11
CA THR A 406 10.13 20.23 -6.82
C THR A 406 9.25 21.43 -6.40
N GLY A 407 7.97 21.41 -6.74
CA GLY A 407 7.04 22.53 -6.51
C GLY A 407 7.32 23.75 -7.39
N ILE A 408 8.22 23.65 -8.38
CA ILE A 408 8.62 24.76 -9.25
C ILE A 408 7.71 24.78 -10.48
N ILE A 409 6.66 25.61 -10.44
CA ILE A 409 5.60 25.66 -11.48
C ILE A 409 6.15 25.88 -12.90
N PRO A 410 7.06 26.83 -13.19
CA PRO A 410 7.58 26.98 -14.56
C PRO A 410 8.31 25.74 -15.08
N ALA A 411 9.01 25.03 -14.22
CA ALA A 411 9.70 23.79 -14.57
C ALA A 411 8.69 22.66 -14.85
N ALA A 412 7.67 22.51 -14.01
CA ALA A 412 6.61 21.53 -14.22
C ALA A 412 5.81 21.78 -15.50
N ILE A 413 5.50 23.05 -15.84
CA ILE A 413 4.88 23.43 -17.10
C ILE A 413 5.76 22.97 -18.29
N LYS A 414 7.07 23.21 -18.21
CA LYS A 414 8.01 22.75 -19.26
C LYS A 414 8.03 21.23 -19.35
N ALA A 415 8.04 20.54 -18.21
CA ALA A 415 8.01 19.07 -18.15
C ALA A 415 6.77 18.50 -18.85
N VAL A 416 5.58 19.03 -18.55
CA VAL A 416 4.33 18.63 -19.20
C VAL A 416 4.36 18.86 -20.70
N SER A 417 4.87 20.04 -21.17
CA SER A 417 4.98 20.33 -22.60
C SER A 417 5.94 19.37 -23.32
N VAL A 418 7.05 18.99 -22.70
CA VAL A 418 7.99 18.00 -23.27
C VAL A 418 7.34 16.62 -23.39
N VAL A 419 6.57 16.21 -22.39
CA VAL A 419 5.83 14.94 -22.44
C VAL A 419 4.80 14.97 -23.56
N ASP A 420 4.09 16.08 -23.76
CA ASP A 420 3.15 16.24 -24.87
C ASP A 420 3.83 16.07 -26.24
N GLU A 421 4.98 16.72 -26.46
CA GLU A 421 5.78 16.56 -27.68
C GLU A 421 6.16 15.08 -27.91
N CYS A 422 6.67 14.40 -26.88
CA CYS A 422 7.06 12.99 -26.96
C CYS A 422 5.87 12.07 -27.27
N VAL A 423 4.73 12.30 -26.60
CA VAL A 423 3.48 11.55 -26.85
C VAL A 423 3.02 11.70 -28.28
N GLY A 424 3.06 12.92 -28.84
CA GLY A 424 2.69 13.18 -30.22
C GLY A 424 3.51 12.36 -31.21
N GLU A 425 4.84 12.36 -31.09
CA GLU A 425 5.73 11.60 -31.98
C GLU A 425 5.55 10.07 -31.80
N VAL A 426 5.39 9.57 -30.56
CA VAL A 426 5.09 8.15 -30.32
C VAL A 426 3.75 7.76 -30.93
N TYR A 427 2.72 8.61 -30.80
CA TYR A 427 1.41 8.38 -31.40
C TYR A 427 1.50 8.29 -32.93
N GLU A 428 2.18 9.23 -33.58
CA GLU A 428 2.39 9.19 -35.04
C GLU A 428 3.04 7.88 -35.47
N LYS A 429 4.06 7.44 -34.73
CA LYS A 429 4.72 6.17 -35.00
C LYS A 429 3.80 4.97 -34.85
N VAL A 430 3.13 4.84 -33.71
CA VAL A 430 2.21 3.72 -33.44
C VAL A 430 1.06 3.68 -34.45
N SER A 431 0.49 4.82 -34.76
CA SER A 431 -0.58 4.97 -35.76
C SER A 431 -0.11 4.52 -37.16
N SER A 432 1.13 4.87 -37.56
CA SER A 432 1.71 4.45 -38.84
C SER A 432 1.89 2.93 -38.96
N LEU A 433 2.01 2.23 -37.83
CA LEU A 433 2.06 0.76 -37.74
C LEU A 433 0.66 0.12 -37.67
N GLY A 434 -0.39 0.92 -37.57
CA GLY A 434 -1.77 0.46 -37.33
C GLY A 434 -1.98 -0.07 -35.92
N GLY A 435 -1.14 0.34 -34.97
CA GLY A 435 -1.24 0.04 -33.54
C GLY A 435 -2.26 0.91 -32.82
N THR A 436 -2.45 0.66 -31.55
CA THR A 436 -3.36 1.40 -30.67
C THR A 436 -2.62 1.82 -29.40
N MET A 437 -2.85 3.06 -28.93
CA MET A 437 -2.33 3.51 -27.65
C MET A 437 -3.44 3.64 -26.61
N LEU A 438 -3.08 3.27 -25.36
CA LEU A 438 -3.76 3.74 -24.16
C LEU A 438 -2.82 4.73 -23.48
N ILE A 439 -3.27 5.97 -23.31
CA ILE A 439 -2.50 7.04 -22.69
C ILE A 439 -3.18 7.34 -21.34
N THR A 440 -2.44 7.23 -20.25
CA THR A 440 -2.96 7.40 -18.89
C THR A 440 -1.88 7.92 -17.95
N ALA A 441 -2.20 8.01 -16.67
CA ALA A 441 -1.23 8.22 -15.59
C ALA A 441 -1.48 7.21 -14.47
N ASP A 442 -0.55 7.09 -13.56
CA ASP A 442 -0.59 6.17 -12.42
C ASP A 442 -1.03 6.84 -11.11
N HIS A 443 -0.92 8.16 -11.03
CA HIS A 443 -1.44 9.05 -9.97
C HIS A 443 -1.36 10.51 -10.43
N GLY A 444 -1.86 11.44 -9.59
CA GLY A 444 -1.72 12.88 -9.80
C GLY A 444 -0.56 13.49 -9.01
N ASN A 445 0.03 14.55 -9.55
CA ASN A 445 1.06 15.40 -8.93
C ASN A 445 1.06 16.79 -9.58
N ALA A 446 1.40 16.88 -10.89
CA ALA A 446 1.66 18.14 -11.60
C ALA A 446 0.42 19.04 -11.76
N GLU A 447 -0.78 18.52 -11.57
CA GLU A 447 -2.03 19.29 -11.64
C GLU A 447 -2.31 20.12 -10.38
N ARG A 448 -1.49 19.93 -9.30
CA ARG A 448 -1.64 20.67 -8.04
C ARG A 448 -0.28 20.93 -7.39
N LEU A 449 0.33 22.06 -7.70
CA LEU A 449 1.64 22.48 -7.16
C LEU A 449 1.54 23.60 -6.10
N LEU A 450 0.31 23.99 -5.72
CA LEU A 450 0.03 24.91 -4.62
C LEU A 450 -1.00 24.33 -3.66
N ASP A 451 -0.79 24.53 -2.36
CA ASP A 451 -1.77 24.24 -1.32
C ASP A 451 -2.92 25.29 -1.30
N GLU A 452 -3.80 25.22 -0.31
CA GLU A 452 -4.93 26.16 -0.18
C GLU A 452 -4.48 27.58 0.23
N GLU A 453 -3.31 27.70 0.86
CA GLU A 453 -2.69 28.95 1.27
C GLU A 453 -1.77 29.56 0.20
N GLY A 454 -1.58 28.86 -0.94
CA GLY A 454 -0.72 29.30 -2.04
C GLY A 454 0.76 29.00 -1.84
N ASN A 455 1.12 28.16 -0.87
CA ASN A 455 2.49 27.67 -0.71
C ASN A 455 2.78 26.50 -1.68
N PRO A 456 4.06 26.24 -1.99
CA PRO A 456 4.42 25.08 -2.81
C PRO A 456 3.89 23.76 -2.22
N PHE A 457 3.20 22.99 -3.04
CA PHE A 457 2.70 21.66 -2.74
C PHE A 457 3.46 20.64 -3.59
N THR A 458 4.15 19.72 -2.95
CA THR A 458 5.09 18.78 -3.60
C THR A 458 4.69 17.31 -3.44
N ALA A 459 3.54 17.05 -2.82
CA ALA A 459 3.02 15.69 -2.62
C ALA A 459 2.12 15.27 -3.80
N HIS A 460 1.88 13.97 -3.90
CA HIS A 460 0.86 13.45 -4.83
C HIS A 460 -0.54 13.92 -4.44
N THR A 461 -1.50 13.69 -5.33
CA THR A 461 -2.90 14.09 -5.13
C THR A 461 -3.84 12.89 -5.10
N THR A 462 -5.09 13.14 -4.73
CA THR A 462 -6.18 12.17 -4.84
C THR A 462 -7.01 12.35 -6.10
N ASN A 463 -6.56 13.20 -7.03
CA ASN A 463 -7.28 13.48 -8.25
C ASN A 463 -7.30 12.27 -9.20
N VAL A 464 -8.29 12.24 -10.07
CA VAL A 464 -8.38 11.25 -11.13
C VAL A 464 -7.33 11.48 -12.20
N VAL A 465 -7.08 10.46 -13.01
CA VAL A 465 -6.15 10.51 -14.13
C VAL A 465 -6.88 10.26 -15.46
N PRO A 466 -6.36 10.73 -16.60
CA PRO A 466 -6.98 10.49 -17.90
C PRO A 466 -6.80 9.05 -18.37
N LEU A 467 -7.70 8.59 -19.23
CA LEU A 467 -7.51 7.44 -20.10
C LEU A 467 -7.97 7.79 -21.51
N ILE A 468 -7.06 7.80 -22.47
CA ILE A 468 -7.32 8.05 -23.89
C ILE A 468 -7.05 6.76 -24.64
N LEU A 469 -7.99 6.31 -25.48
CA LEU A 469 -7.86 5.12 -26.32
C LEU A 469 -7.81 5.54 -27.79
N THR A 470 -6.65 5.45 -28.44
CA THR A 470 -6.45 5.92 -29.83
C THR A 470 -7.07 4.98 -30.87
N ASN A 471 -8.38 4.72 -30.73
CA ASN A 471 -9.16 3.90 -31.65
C ASN A 471 -10.59 4.46 -31.75
N THR A 472 -10.91 5.10 -32.86
CA THR A 472 -12.23 5.75 -33.11
C THR A 472 -13.38 4.76 -33.32
N HIS A 473 -13.11 3.47 -33.51
CA HIS A 473 -14.14 2.43 -33.69
C HIS A 473 -14.62 1.84 -32.37
N LEU A 474 -13.98 2.17 -31.28
CA LEU A 474 -14.32 1.72 -29.93
C LEU A 474 -14.88 2.89 -29.12
N ALA A 475 -15.51 2.58 -28.00
CA ALA A 475 -15.93 3.55 -27.01
C ALA A 475 -15.48 3.08 -25.63
N LEU A 476 -15.28 4.01 -24.71
CA LEU A 476 -14.91 3.73 -23.33
C LEU A 476 -16.11 3.88 -22.39
N LYS A 477 -16.14 3.05 -21.36
CA LYS A 477 -17.02 3.23 -20.19
C LYS A 477 -16.60 4.48 -19.43
N ASP A 478 -17.55 5.15 -18.81
CA ASP A 478 -17.26 6.25 -17.88
C ASP A 478 -16.72 5.71 -16.57
N GLY A 479 -15.66 6.33 -16.08
CA GLY A 479 -14.99 5.93 -14.85
C GLY A 479 -14.10 4.69 -15.03
N GLY A 480 -13.72 4.09 -13.90
CA GLY A 480 -12.80 2.95 -13.83
C GLY A 480 -11.70 3.16 -12.81
N LYS A 481 -10.76 2.23 -12.77
CA LYS A 481 -9.59 2.24 -11.87
C LYS A 481 -8.37 1.69 -12.58
N LEU A 482 -7.19 1.89 -12.02
CA LEU A 482 -5.91 1.44 -12.64
C LEU A 482 -5.88 -0.07 -12.90
N GLY A 483 -6.50 -0.88 -12.04
CA GLY A 483 -6.61 -2.34 -12.22
C GLY A 483 -7.41 -2.78 -13.45
N ASP A 484 -8.14 -1.87 -14.10
CA ASP A 484 -8.94 -2.17 -15.30
C ASP A 484 -8.11 -2.06 -16.60
N LEU A 485 -6.89 -1.50 -16.53
CA LEU A 485 -6.05 -1.29 -17.72
C LEU A 485 -5.53 -2.59 -18.32
N ALA A 486 -5.06 -3.55 -17.52
CA ALA A 486 -4.63 -4.85 -18.04
C ALA A 486 -5.80 -5.63 -18.69
N PRO A 487 -6.98 -5.77 -18.07
CA PRO A 487 -8.17 -6.29 -18.73
C PRO A 487 -8.52 -5.60 -20.04
N THR A 488 -8.42 -4.26 -20.10
CA THR A 488 -8.66 -3.47 -21.31
C THR A 488 -7.64 -3.78 -22.42
N MET A 489 -6.36 -3.91 -22.07
CA MET A 489 -5.32 -4.32 -23.02
C MET A 489 -5.52 -5.77 -23.52
N LEU A 490 -5.94 -6.68 -22.65
CA LEU A 490 -6.26 -8.06 -23.05
C LEU A 490 -7.43 -8.11 -24.03
N ASP A 491 -8.45 -7.29 -23.80
CA ASP A 491 -9.61 -7.18 -24.71
C ASP A 491 -9.17 -6.66 -26.10
N LEU A 492 -8.31 -5.64 -26.15
CA LEU A 492 -7.70 -5.15 -27.41
C LEU A 492 -6.85 -6.22 -28.12
N LEU A 493 -6.23 -7.14 -27.36
CA LEU A 493 -5.48 -8.27 -27.92
C LEU A 493 -6.38 -9.45 -28.35
N GLY A 494 -7.68 -9.38 -28.06
CA GLY A 494 -8.62 -10.48 -28.29
C GLY A 494 -8.34 -11.68 -27.39
N LEU A 495 -7.79 -11.46 -26.18
CA LEU A 495 -7.48 -12.49 -25.22
C LEU A 495 -8.49 -12.49 -24.06
N PRO A 496 -8.85 -13.65 -23.52
CA PRO A 496 -9.70 -13.72 -22.35
C PRO A 496 -8.99 -13.16 -21.11
N ILE A 497 -9.77 -12.53 -20.23
CA ILE A 497 -9.28 -12.03 -18.94
C ILE A 497 -9.13 -13.24 -18.00
N PRO A 498 -7.96 -13.47 -17.39
CA PRO A 498 -7.76 -14.58 -16.47
C PRO A 498 -8.52 -14.37 -15.15
N ASN A 499 -8.88 -15.46 -14.47
CA ASN A 499 -9.69 -15.42 -13.25
C ASN A 499 -9.02 -14.70 -12.07
N GLU A 500 -7.71 -14.58 -12.09
CA GLU A 500 -6.93 -13.86 -11.08
C GLU A 500 -7.10 -12.35 -11.17
N MET A 501 -7.53 -11.81 -12.32
CA MET A 501 -7.81 -10.40 -12.51
C MET A 501 -9.26 -10.09 -12.13
N ASP A 502 -9.47 -9.16 -11.19
CA ASP A 502 -10.79 -8.65 -10.80
C ASP A 502 -11.17 -7.32 -11.48
N GLY A 503 -10.26 -6.79 -12.28
CA GLY A 503 -10.52 -5.63 -13.14
C GLY A 503 -11.41 -6.01 -14.32
N GLU A 504 -12.04 -5.00 -14.91
CA GLU A 504 -12.92 -5.15 -16.07
C GLU A 504 -12.39 -4.38 -17.28
N SER A 505 -12.65 -4.87 -18.50
CA SER A 505 -12.39 -4.06 -19.69
C SER A 505 -13.22 -2.79 -19.67
N LEU A 506 -12.57 -1.66 -19.92
CA LEU A 506 -13.22 -0.35 -20.07
C LEU A 506 -13.77 -0.11 -21.48
N ILE A 507 -13.60 -1.05 -22.41
CA ILE A 507 -14.18 -0.98 -23.74
C ILE A 507 -15.69 -1.30 -23.65
N LEU A 508 -16.51 -0.42 -24.24
CA LEU A 508 -17.94 -0.69 -24.41
C LEU A 508 -18.13 -1.67 -25.57
N ASN A 509 -18.62 -2.87 -25.27
CA ASN A 509 -19.06 -3.79 -26.32
C ASN A 509 -20.36 -3.28 -26.93
N ASN A 510 -20.36 -3.07 -28.25
CA ASN A 510 -21.54 -2.58 -29.01
C ASN A 510 -22.77 -3.51 -28.96
N GLU A 511 -22.69 -4.67 -28.28
CA GLU A 511 -23.86 -5.56 -28.10
C GLU A 511 -24.89 -5.03 -27.09
N THR A 512 -24.57 -4.00 -26.31
CA THR A 512 -25.48 -3.41 -25.31
C THR A 512 -26.27 -2.19 -25.81
N CYS A 513 -26.03 -1.73 -27.03
CA CYS A 513 -26.75 -0.59 -27.64
C CYS A 513 -27.99 -0.95 -28.48
N LEU A 514 -28.49 -2.19 -28.37
CA LEU A 514 -29.74 -2.60 -29.01
C LEU A 514 -30.78 -2.99 -27.93
N VAL A 515 -31.20 -2.05 -27.10
CA VAL A 515 -32.50 -2.10 -26.39
C VAL A 515 -33.12 -0.73 -26.35
#